data_d93fad0129009b4527fcc6743034106d
#
_entry.id   d93fad0129009b4527fcc6743034106d
#
_cell.length_a   1.000
_cell.length_b   1.000
_cell.length_c   1.000
_cell.angle_alpha   90.00
_cell.angle_beta   90.00
_cell.angle_gamma   90.00
#
_symmetry.space_group_name_H-M   'P 1'
#
loop_
_entity.id
_entity.type
_entity.pdbx_description
1 polymer ?
#
loop_
_entity_poly.entity_id
_entity_poly.type
_entity_poly.pdbx_seq_one_letter_code
_entity_poly.pdbx_strand_id
1 'polypeptide(L)'
;SSAASDVYKRQVLRKVGGTLRNSVYNQIVWAIGELGCAGYFRCTVSPMECTYLPTGQKILFFGTDDPGKLKSLKLPFGAVGICWFEELDQFDGPEEVRNVEQTVLRGGSWTLTLKSFNPPAMARSWANRYALETRPGKLVHHSTYRDLPRAMLGERFWADAEHLQRTNPAAFRHEYGGEVVGSGAAVFANLQLRAVPDDELERYDRVYYGVDWGWYPDPWAYNAAAYDAARRVLVIFDELTRNRTPNRETAELLLARGAGTDGPLTADAAEPKSCADYRAAGLPCRAAQKGPGSVRESMKWLQGLAAIIID
;
A
#
# COMPACT_ATOMS: atom_id res chain seq x y z
N SER A 1 -24.59 -11.06 41.30
CA SER A 1 -25.28 -10.60 40.08
C SER A 1 -24.48 -9.58 39.26
N SER A 2 -23.19 -9.32 39.55
CA SER A 2 -22.39 -8.34 38.82
C SER A 2 -21.51 -8.93 37.71
N ALA A 3 -21.40 -10.24 37.59
CA ALA A 3 -20.53 -10.88 36.60
C ALA A 3 -21.09 -10.89 35.15
N ALA A 4 -22.35 -10.55 34.96
CA ALA A 4 -22.97 -10.52 33.63
C ALA A 4 -22.79 -9.19 32.87
N SER A 5 -22.33 -8.13 33.55
CA SER A 5 -22.13 -6.80 32.93
C SER A 5 -20.78 -6.65 32.18
N ASP A 6 -19.80 -7.53 32.43
CA ASP A 6 -18.45 -7.39 31.92
C ASP A 6 -18.12 -8.35 30.75
N VAL A 7 -19.12 -8.68 29.93
CA VAL A 7 -18.89 -9.50 28.71
C VAL A 7 -18.44 -8.59 27.58
N TYR A 8 -17.14 -8.52 27.36
CA TYR A 8 -16.55 -7.72 26.34
C TYR A 8 -16.52 -8.43 24.99
N LYS A 9 -16.83 -7.69 23.93
CA LYS A 9 -16.66 -8.12 22.53
C LYS A 9 -15.36 -7.62 21.96
N ARG A 10 -14.94 -8.23 20.87
CA ARG A 10 -13.76 -7.83 20.10
C ARG A 10 -14.20 -7.34 18.73
N GLN A 11 -13.58 -6.28 18.27
CA GLN A 11 -13.81 -5.76 16.92
C GLN A 11 -12.50 -5.65 16.17
N VAL A 12 -12.47 -6.17 14.94
CA VAL A 12 -11.35 -6.09 14.03
C VAL A 12 -11.74 -5.19 12.88
N LEU A 13 -10.89 -4.23 12.55
CA LEU A 13 -11.12 -3.17 11.57
C LEU A 13 -10.01 -3.14 10.53
N ARG A 14 -10.40 -2.98 9.26
CA ARG A 14 -9.52 -2.58 8.16
C ARG A 14 -10.11 -1.37 7.45
N LYS A 15 -9.28 -0.63 6.70
CA LYS A 15 -9.76 0.49 5.87
C LYS A 15 -10.79 0.00 4.86
N VAL A 16 -10.54 -1.12 4.17
CA VAL A 16 -11.41 -1.69 3.14
C VAL A 16 -12.02 -3.00 3.60
N GLY A 17 -13.36 -3.02 3.76
CA GLY A 17 -14.10 -4.18 4.26
C GLY A 17 -14.00 -5.43 3.38
N GLY A 18 -13.93 -5.26 2.06
CA GLY A 18 -13.83 -6.37 1.10
C GLY A 18 -12.56 -7.24 1.25
N THR A 19 -11.52 -6.73 1.89
CA THR A 19 -10.26 -7.47 2.10
C THR A 19 -10.22 -8.28 3.40
N LEU A 20 -11.16 -8.06 4.33
CA LEU A 20 -11.19 -8.69 5.65
C LEU A 20 -11.24 -10.22 5.60
N ARG A 21 -12.04 -10.79 4.69
CA ARG A 21 -12.25 -12.24 4.58
C ARG A 21 -10.96 -12.99 4.27
N ASN A 22 -10.22 -12.52 3.26
CA ASN A 22 -9.03 -13.19 2.75
C ASN A 22 -7.76 -12.85 3.52
N SER A 23 -7.86 -12.02 4.56
CA SER A 23 -6.77 -11.63 5.44
C SER A 23 -7.04 -12.04 6.89
N VAL A 24 -7.35 -11.08 7.72
CA VAL A 24 -7.43 -11.22 9.18
C VAL A 24 -8.52 -12.21 9.64
N TYR A 25 -9.65 -12.33 8.93
CA TYR A 25 -10.67 -13.30 9.29
C TYR A 25 -10.14 -14.74 9.18
N ASN A 26 -9.56 -15.11 8.04
CA ASN A 26 -8.99 -16.45 7.85
C ASN A 26 -7.85 -16.72 8.83
N GLN A 27 -7.02 -15.71 9.16
CA GLN A 27 -5.96 -15.85 10.16
C GLN A 27 -6.51 -16.12 11.55
N ILE A 28 -7.59 -15.43 11.96
CA ILE A 28 -8.23 -15.67 13.25
C ILE A 28 -8.86 -17.06 13.30
N VAL A 29 -9.53 -17.49 12.23
CA VAL A 29 -10.11 -18.86 12.15
C VAL A 29 -9.01 -19.92 12.24
N TRP A 30 -7.90 -19.72 11.52
CA TRP A 30 -6.74 -20.60 11.59
C TRP A 30 -6.17 -20.64 13.03
N ALA A 31 -5.96 -19.47 13.66
CA ALA A 31 -5.43 -19.39 15.02
C ALA A 31 -6.33 -20.07 16.06
N ILE A 32 -7.66 -19.99 15.90
CA ILE A 32 -8.63 -20.70 16.74
C ILE A 32 -8.41 -22.23 16.62
N GLY A 33 -8.12 -22.71 15.40
CA GLY A 33 -7.81 -24.13 15.16
C GLY A 33 -6.49 -24.55 15.80
N GLU A 34 -5.40 -23.79 15.57
CA GLU A 34 -4.07 -24.07 16.12
C GLU A 34 -4.06 -24.10 17.67
N LEU A 35 -4.88 -23.26 18.29
CA LEU A 35 -5.03 -23.21 19.74
C LEU A 35 -5.90 -24.35 20.31
N GLY A 36 -6.40 -25.26 19.46
CA GLY A 36 -7.30 -26.35 19.88
C GLY A 36 -8.68 -25.87 20.35
N CYS A 37 -9.07 -24.63 19.98
CA CYS A 37 -10.30 -24.00 20.46
C CYS A 37 -11.47 -24.12 19.46
N ALA A 38 -11.31 -24.80 18.34
CA ALA A 38 -12.31 -24.86 17.26
C ALA A 38 -13.70 -25.28 17.74
N GLY A 39 -13.79 -26.23 18.66
CA GLY A 39 -15.06 -26.70 19.25
C GLY A 39 -15.80 -25.67 20.09
N TYR A 40 -15.13 -24.61 20.53
CA TYR A 40 -15.72 -23.52 21.33
C TYR A 40 -16.14 -22.33 20.49
N PHE A 41 -15.84 -22.29 19.19
CA PHE A 41 -16.18 -21.17 18.33
C PHE A 41 -17.09 -21.56 17.19
N ARG A 42 -18.02 -20.69 16.87
CA ARG A 42 -18.79 -20.72 15.61
C ARG A 42 -18.40 -19.49 14.79
N CYS A 43 -17.72 -19.73 13.67
CA CYS A 43 -17.30 -18.68 12.74
C CYS A 43 -18.19 -18.69 11.51
N THR A 44 -18.66 -17.51 11.08
CA THR A 44 -19.53 -17.31 9.91
C THR A 44 -18.96 -16.23 9.00
N VAL A 45 -19.28 -16.31 7.71
CA VAL A 45 -18.84 -15.34 6.70
C VAL A 45 -19.90 -14.27 6.46
N SER A 46 -21.18 -14.59 6.68
CA SER A 46 -22.31 -13.67 6.52
C SER A 46 -23.33 -13.86 7.67
N PRO A 47 -23.37 -12.99 8.66
CA PRO A 47 -22.41 -11.91 8.94
C PRO A 47 -21.01 -12.45 9.23
N MET A 48 -19.96 -11.64 8.94
CA MET A 48 -18.58 -12.04 9.22
C MET A 48 -18.29 -11.87 10.72
N GLU A 49 -18.31 -12.98 11.44
CA GLU A 49 -18.09 -13.00 12.89
C GLU A 49 -17.62 -14.37 13.38
N CYS A 50 -16.91 -14.37 14.52
CA CYS A 50 -16.63 -15.58 15.27
C CYS A 50 -17.26 -15.45 16.67
N THR A 51 -18.16 -16.37 17.03
CA THR A 51 -18.84 -16.40 18.32
C THR A 51 -18.21 -17.46 19.22
N TYR A 52 -17.79 -17.06 20.42
CA TYR A 52 -17.36 -17.97 21.47
C TYR A 52 -18.60 -18.52 22.17
N LEU A 53 -18.87 -19.79 21.97
CA LEU A 53 -20.13 -20.44 22.34
C LEU A 53 -20.45 -20.42 23.86
N PRO A 54 -19.45 -20.63 24.76
CA PRO A 54 -19.74 -20.67 26.20
C PRO A 54 -20.31 -19.38 26.78
N THR A 55 -19.95 -18.22 26.23
CA THR A 55 -20.36 -16.91 26.75
C THR A 55 -21.12 -16.05 25.76
N GLY A 56 -21.17 -16.44 24.48
CA GLY A 56 -21.74 -15.66 23.41
C GLY A 56 -20.93 -14.41 23.03
N GLN A 57 -19.70 -14.27 23.53
CA GLN A 57 -18.79 -13.21 23.11
C GLN A 57 -18.46 -13.33 21.61
N LYS A 58 -18.28 -12.19 20.95
CA LYS A 58 -18.06 -12.16 19.50
C LYS A 58 -16.78 -11.45 19.13
N ILE A 59 -16.15 -11.92 18.07
CA ILE A 59 -15.18 -11.20 17.26
C ILE A 59 -15.92 -10.74 16.01
N LEU A 60 -15.99 -9.42 15.80
CA LEU A 60 -16.73 -8.78 14.72
C LEU A 60 -15.74 -8.15 13.74
N PHE A 61 -16.04 -8.17 12.44
CA PHE A 61 -15.15 -7.68 11.39
C PHE A 61 -15.86 -6.62 10.56
N PHE A 62 -15.25 -5.42 10.45
CA PHE A 62 -15.81 -4.29 9.71
C PHE A 62 -14.75 -3.52 8.92
N GLY A 63 -15.14 -3.02 7.74
CA GLY A 63 -14.40 -1.98 7.04
C GLY A 63 -14.79 -0.60 7.53
N THR A 64 -13.88 0.36 7.46
CA THR A 64 -14.17 1.78 7.72
C THR A 64 -14.58 2.53 6.47
N ASP A 65 -14.53 1.89 5.30
CA ASP A 65 -15.08 2.37 4.03
C ASP A 65 -16.60 2.58 4.05
N ASP A 66 -17.30 2.00 5.04
CA ASP A 66 -18.72 2.25 5.30
C ASP A 66 -18.93 2.75 6.75
N PRO A 67 -18.77 4.06 7.01
CA PRO A 67 -18.96 4.64 8.35
C PRO A 67 -20.36 4.43 8.92
N GLY A 68 -21.35 4.23 8.07
CA GLY A 68 -22.75 3.96 8.47
C GLY A 68 -22.88 2.64 9.23
N LYS A 69 -22.17 1.61 8.79
CA LYS A 69 -22.17 0.30 9.48
C LYS A 69 -21.57 0.37 10.86
N LEU A 70 -20.48 1.13 11.05
CA LEU A 70 -19.88 1.31 12.37
C LEU A 70 -20.78 2.07 13.35
N LYS A 71 -21.45 3.15 12.87
CA LYS A 71 -22.35 3.96 13.69
C LYS A 71 -23.63 3.21 14.06
N SER A 72 -24.09 2.30 13.20
CA SER A 72 -25.29 1.50 13.39
C SER A 72 -25.06 0.22 14.22
N LEU A 73 -23.82 -0.06 14.66
CA LEU A 73 -23.50 -1.24 15.44
C LEU A 73 -24.22 -1.22 16.78
N LYS A 74 -25.32 -1.95 16.87
CA LYS A 74 -26.03 -2.21 18.14
C LYS A 74 -25.63 -3.59 18.65
N LEU A 75 -24.99 -3.62 19.79
CA LEU A 75 -24.66 -4.86 20.46
C LEU A 75 -25.86 -5.31 21.29
N PRO A 76 -26.34 -6.56 21.18
CA PRO A 76 -27.47 -7.04 21.95
C PRO A 76 -27.16 -7.09 23.46
N PHE A 77 -25.88 -7.19 23.85
CA PHE A 77 -25.40 -7.13 25.21
C PHE A 77 -23.92 -6.80 25.27
N GLY A 78 -23.44 -6.30 26.43
CA GLY A 78 -22.02 -5.97 26.66
C GLY A 78 -21.52 -4.78 25.88
N ALA A 79 -20.22 -4.55 25.93
CA ALA A 79 -19.48 -3.50 25.24
C ALA A 79 -18.34 -4.06 24.40
N VAL A 80 -17.78 -3.27 23.49
CA VAL A 80 -16.51 -3.62 22.83
C VAL A 80 -15.36 -3.32 23.79
N GLY A 81 -14.65 -4.35 24.20
CA GLY A 81 -13.48 -4.21 25.08
C GLY A 81 -12.16 -4.22 24.31
N ILE A 82 -12.10 -4.87 23.15
CA ILE A 82 -10.89 -4.91 22.30
C ILE A 82 -11.25 -4.40 20.90
N CYS A 83 -10.48 -3.42 20.46
CA CYS A 83 -10.54 -2.88 19.09
C CYS A 83 -9.18 -3.11 18.41
N TRP A 84 -9.17 -3.77 17.26
CA TRP A 84 -7.94 -4.01 16.51
C TRP A 84 -8.00 -3.36 15.13
N PHE A 85 -7.11 -2.40 14.90
CA PHE A 85 -6.86 -1.78 13.60
C PHE A 85 -5.75 -2.57 12.89
N GLU A 86 -6.10 -3.27 11.83
CA GLU A 86 -5.17 -4.03 11.01
C GLU A 86 -4.82 -3.23 9.76
N GLU A 87 -3.53 -3.20 9.39
CA GLU A 87 -2.95 -2.31 8.38
C GLU A 87 -3.23 -0.83 8.69
N LEU A 88 -2.81 -0.39 9.88
CA LEU A 88 -3.04 0.96 10.38
C LEU A 88 -2.60 2.05 9.40
N ASP A 89 -1.53 1.83 8.65
CA ASP A 89 -0.99 2.77 7.67
C ASP A 89 -1.94 3.08 6.50
N GLN A 90 -2.95 2.25 6.26
CA GLN A 90 -3.96 2.46 5.23
C GLN A 90 -5.07 3.43 5.64
N PHE A 91 -5.23 3.72 6.92
CA PHE A 91 -6.20 4.70 7.40
C PHE A 91 -5.74 6.12 7.06
N ASP A 92 -6.68 7.06 6.93
CA ASP A 92 -6.38 8.43 6.48
C ASP A 92 -5.58 9.25 7.48
N GLY A 93 -5.50 8.79 8.74
CA GLY A 93 -4.70 9.44 9.76
C GLY A 93 -5.20 9.19 11.20
N PRO A 94 -4.54 9.81 12.18
CA PRO A 94 -4.85 9.62 13.60
C PRO A 94 -6.24 10.13 13.97
N GLU A 95 -6.81 11.05 13.20
CA GLU A 95 -8.17 11.56 13.43
C GLU A 95 -9.22 10.50 13.09
N GLU A 96 -9.08 9.81 11.97
CA GLU A 96 -9.98 8.71 11.61
C GLU A 96 -9.94 7.61 12.69
N VAL A 97 -8.74 7.22 13.11
CA VAL A 97 -8.56 6.21 14.16
C VAL A 97 -9.26 6.63 15.45
N ARG A 98 -9.07 7.86 15.89
CA ARG A 98 -9.72 8.41 17.09
C ARG A 98 -11.24 8.42 16.99
N ASN A 99 -11.78 8.82 15.83
CA ASN A 99 -13.23 8.85 15.59
C ASN A 99 -13.83 7.44 15.66
N VAL A 100 -13.12 6.44 15.12
CA VAL A 100 -13.52 5.03 15.21
C VAL A 100 -13.45 4.55 16.65
N GLU A 101 -12.37 4.80 17.37
CA GLU A 101 -12.23 4.44 18.80
C GLU A 101 -13.37 5.01 19.64
N GLN A 102 -13.70 6.29 19.48
CA GLN A 102 -14.82 6.94 20.18
C GLN A 102 -16.19 6.35 19.82
N THR A 103 -16.32 5.83 18.61
CA THR A 103 -17.58 5.19 18.16
C THR A 103 -17.72 3.79 18.73
N VAL A 104 -16.64 3.03 18.75
CA VAL A 104 -16.61 1.59 19.03
C VAL A 104 -16.44 1.31 20.53
N LEU A 105 -15.54 2.01 21.20
CA LEU A 105 -15.16 1.79 22.61
C LEU A 105 -16.07 2.58 23.55
N ARG A 106 -17.37 2.32 23.49
CA ARG A 106 -18.37 2.97 24.36
C ARG A 106 -18.84 2.00 25.42
N GLY A 107 -18.74 2.42 26.67
CA GLY A 107 -19.15 1.61 27.84
C GLY A 107 -18.08 0.59 28.22
N GLY A 108 -18.32 -0.08 29.36
CA GLY A 108 -17.37 -1.01 29.97
C GLY A 108 -16.31 -0.32 30.84
N SER A 109 -15.70 -1.11 31.73
CA SER A 109 -14.69 -0.64 32.70
C SER A 109 -13.25 -0.79 32.17
N TRP A 110 -13.06 -1.51 31.06
CA TRP A 110 -11.75 -1.82 30.50
C TRP A 110 -11.80 -1.84 28.98
N THR A 111 -10.75 -1.30 28.36
CA THR A 111 -10.58 -1.31 26.91
C THR A 111 -9.12 -1.54 26.52
N LEU A 112 -8.90 -2.22 25.40
CA LEU A 112 -7.61 -2.41 24.75
C LEU A 112 -7.74 -2.08 23.26
N THR A 113 -6.84 -1.26 22.75
CA THR A 113 -6.71 -1.04 21.30
C THR A 113 -5.42 -1.66 20.81
N LEU A 114 -5.53 -2.54 19.82
CA LEU A 114 -4.41 -3.11 19.08
C LEU A 114 -4.29 -2.40 17.73
N LYS A 115 -3.07 -2.11 17.31
CA LYS A 115 -2.77 -1.44 16.03
C LYS A 115 -1.58 -2.13 15.40
N SER A 116 -1.78 -2.77 14.25
CA SER A 116 -0.75 -3.49 13.53
C SER A 116 -0.55 -2.91 12.14
N PHE A 117 0.69 -2.76 11.72
CA PHE A 117 1.05 -2.31 10.38
C PHE A 117 2.50 -2.64 10.06
N ASN A 118 2.80 -2.74 8.78
CA ASN A 118 4.17 -2.73 8.28
C ASN A 118 4.62 -1.27 8.13
N PRO A 119 5.72 -0.85 8.77
CA PRO A 119 6.14 0.55 8.73
C PRO A 119 6.35 1.02 7.29
N PRO A 120 5.67 2.09 6.83
CA PRO A 120 5.99 2.72 5.56
C PRO A 120 7.45 3.17 5.50
N ALA A 121 8.07 3.12 4.30
CA ALA A 121 9.47 3.49 4.14
C ALA A 121 9.78 4.92 4.59
N MET A 122 8.84 5.85 4.42
CA MET A 122 9.03 7.27 4.75
C MET A 122 8.83 7.55 6.24
N ALA A 123 9.83 8.13 6.89
CA ALA A 123 9.78 8.54 8.30
C ALA A 123 8.62 9.51 8.62
N ARG A 124 8.27 10.40 7.68
CA ARG A 124 7.17 11.35 7.84
C ARG A 124 5.78 10.76 7.70
N SER A 125 5.66 9.47 7.35
CA SER A 125 4.35 8.78 7.35
C SER A 125 3.66 8.96 8.71
N TRP A 126 2.36 9.22 8.68
CA TRP A 126 1.61 9.45 9.90
C TRP A 126 1.64 8.24 10.83
N ALA A 127 1.61 7.01 10.28
CA ALA A 127 1.63 5.77 11.05
C ALA A 127 2.98 5.60 11.79
N ASN A 128 4.11 5.91 11.13
CA ASN A 128 5.43 5.87 11.75
C ASN A 128 5.53 6.90 12.89
N ARG A 129 5.10 8.15 12.64
CA ARG A 129 5.08 9.19 13.69
C ARG A 129 4.16 8.83 14.84
N TYR A 130 2.99 8.27 14.51
CA TYR A 130 2.04 7.80 15.52
C TYR A 130 2.64 6.67 16.38
N ALA A 131 3.40 5.75 15.81
CA ALA A 131 4.09 4.71 16.58
C ALA A 131 5.14 5.29 17.53
N LEU A 132 5.87 6.32 17.12
CA LEU A 132 6.90 6.98 17.95
C LEU A 132 6.34 7.89 19.03
N GLU A 133 5.07 8.30 18.94
CA GLU A 133 4.44 9.17 19.94
C GLU A 133 4.36 8.48 21.30
N THR A 134 4.88 9.12 22.33
CA THR A 134 4.83 8.61 23.70
C THR A 134 3.51 9.01 24.37
N ARG A 135 2.78 8.00 24.88
CA ARG A 135 1.53 8.20 25.63
C ARG A 135 1.48 7.25 26.83
N PRO A 136 0.88 7.66 27.97
CA PRO A 136 0.60 6.74 29.07
C PRO A 136 -0.23 5.53 28.59
N GLY A 137 0.14 4.34 29.02
CA GLY A 137 -0.58 3.10 28.67
C GLY A 137 -0.35 2.60 27.24
N LYS A 138 0.53 3.21 26.44
CA LYS A 138 0.91 2.75 25.12
C LYS A 138 2.16 1.88 25.20
N LEU A 139 2.09 0.70 24.57
CA LEU A 139 3.23 -0.17 24.31
C LEU A 139 3.44 -0.29 22.79
N VAL A 140 4.67 -0.16 22.33
CA VAL A 140 5.06 -0.43 20.96
C VAL A 140 5.92 -1.68 20.93
N HIS A 141 5.51 -2.65 20.14
CA HIS A 141 6.25 -3.89 19.90
C HIS A 141 6.64 -3.95 18.42
N HIS A 142 7.89 -4.27 18.16
CA HIS A 142 8.40 -4.50 16.81
C HIS A 142 8.77 -5.98 16.70
N SER A 143 8.28 -6.62 15.65
CA SER A 143 8.60 -8.01 15.33
C SER A 143 9.02 -8.13 13.86
N THR A 144 9.83 -9.11 13.56
CA THR A 144 10.31 -9.41 12.22
C THR A 144 10.11 -10.89 11.91
N TYR A 145 10.36 -11.28 10.67
CA TYR A 145 10.32 -12.69 10.28
C TYR A 145 11.28 -13.58 11.09
N ARG A 146 12.31 -13.00 11.73
CA ARG A 146 13.28 -13.73 12.56
C ARG A 146 12.72 -14.19 13.90
N ASP A 147 11.59 -13.60 14.31
CA ASP A 147 10.90 -13.97 15.54
C ASP A 147 10.02 -15.23 15.35
N LEU A 148 9.91 -15.71 14.09
CA LEU A 148 9.17 -16.92 13.74
C LEU A 148 10.09 -18.13 13.55
N PRO A 149 9.64 -19.35 13.86
CA PRO A 149 10.34 -20.56 13.50
C PRO A 149 10.59 -20.64 11.99
N ARG A 150 11.81 -20.98 11.59
CA ARG A 150 12.21 -21.07 10.17
C ARG A 150 11.23 -21.88 9.32
N ALA A 151 10.79 -23.02 9.85
CA ALA A 151 9.86 -23.92 9.17
C ALA A 151 8.51 -23.30 8.81
N MET A 152 8.05 -22.27 9.54
CA MET A 152 6.77 -21.60 9.26
C MET A 152 6.78 -20.78 7.99
N LEU A 153 7.94 -20.28 7.57
CA LEU A 153 8.08 -19.39 6.41
C LEU A 153 8.50 -20.12 5.13
N GLY A 154 9.10 -21.32 5.29
CA GLY A 154 9.60 -22.14 4.19
C GLY A 154 10.95 -21.65 3.62
N GLU A 155 11.70 -22.56 3.00
CA GLU A 155 13.05 -22.30 2.52
C GLU A 155 13.12 -21.23 1.42
N ARG A 156 12.11 -21.16 0.55
CA ARG A 156 12.06 -20.14 -0.50
C ARG A 156 12.03 -18.72 0.08
N PHE A 157 11.22 -18.48 1.10
CA PHE A 157 11.17 -17.18 1.77
C PHE A 157 12.54 -16.74 2.30
N TRP A 158 13.28 -17.67 2.92
CA TRP A 158 14.61 -17.39 3.43
C TRP A 158 15.61 -17.11 2.32
N ALA A 159 15.56 -17.88 1.23
CA ALA A 159 16.43 -17.67 0.07
C ALA A 159 16.17 -16.29 -0.59
N ASP A 160 14.90 -15.89 -0.73
CA ASP A 160 14.53 -14.59 -1.26
C ASP A 160 14.99 -13.43 -0.34
N ALA A 161 14.87 -13.60 0.99
CA ALA A 161 15.36 -12.64 1.98
C ALA A 161 16.90 -12.48 1.90
N GLU A 162 17.64 -13.58 1.85
CA GLU A 162 19.10 -13.58 1.72
C GLU A 162 19.55 -12.99 0.38
N HIS A 163 18.82 -13.27 -0.70
CA HIS A 163 19.10 -12.67 -2.01
C HIS A 163 18.93 -11.15 -1.95
N LEU A 164 17.79 -10.67 -1.43
CA LEU A 164 17.54 -9.24 -1.32
C LEU A 164 18.55 -8.55 -0.39
N GLN A 165 18.97 -9.21 0.69
CA GLN A 165 19.99 -8.68 1.59
C GLN A 165 21.32 -8.42 0.87
N ARG A 166 21.70 -9.27 -0.08
CA ARG A 166 22.94 -9.12 -0.86
C ARG A 166 22.80 -8.09 -1.97
N THR A 167 21.65 -8.04 -2.64
CA THR A 167 21.45 -7.24 -3.86
C THR A 167 20.92 -5.84 -3.57
N ASN A 168 20.13 -5.68 -2.53
CA ASN A 168 19.58 -4.38 -2.11
C ASN A 168 19.38 -4.34 -0.58
N PRO A 169 20.46 -4.07 0.20
CA PRO A 169 20.40 -4.05 1.66
C PRO A 169 19.37 -3.04 2.24
N ALA A 170 19.12 -1.94 1.56
CA ALA A 170 18.14 -0.95 2.01
C ALA A 170 16.71 -1.49 1.89
N ALA A 171 16.35 -2.08 0.75
CA ALA A 171 15.07 -2.74 0.57
C ALA A 171 14.90 -3.91 1.57
N PHE A 172 15.94 -4.71 1.78
CA PHE A 172 15.90 -5.79 2.77
C PHE A 172 15.60 -5.29 4.19
N ARG A 173 16.29 -4.24 4.66
CA ARG A 173 16.01 -3.67 5.98
C ARG A 173 14.57 -3.17 6.10
N HIS A 174 14.03 -2.61 5.03
CA HIS A 174 12.64 -2.15 5.02
C HIS A 174 11.64 -3.32 4.94
N GLU A 175 11.74 -4.16 3.92
CA GLU A 175 10.72 -5.17 3.61
C GLU A 175 10.71 -6.33 4.61
N TYR A 176 11.88 -6.78 5.05
CA TYR A 176 12.04 -7.89 5.97
C TYR A 176 12.32 -7.46 7.41
N GLY A 177 12.97 -6.33 7.59
CA GLY A 177 13.32 -5.79 8.90
C GLY A 177 12.27 -4.84 9.47
N GLY A 178 11.34 -4.34 8.66
CA GLY A 178 10.36 -3.33 9.08
C GLY A 178 11.00 -1.99 9.45
N GLU A 179 12.21 -1.72 8.94
CA GLU A 179 12.90 -0.46 9.22
C GLU A 179 12.37 0.68 8.35
N VAL A 180 12.33 1.88 8.93
CA VAL A 180 12.05 3.11 8.22
C VAL A 180 13.35 3.59 7.57
N VAL A 181 13.51 3.35 6.28
CA VAL A 181 14.77 3.60 5.56
C VAL A 181 14.83 4.94 4.83
N GLY A 182 13.68 5.62 4.66
CA GLY A 182 13.58 6.91 3.97
C GLY A 182 13.75 8.07 4.94
N SER A 183 14.66 9.00 4.63
CA SER A 183 14.87 10.25 5.39
C SER A 183 13.65 11.19 5.40
N GLY A 184 12.62 10.88 4.63
CA GLY A 184 11.44 11.73 4.42
C GLY A 184 11.68 12.92 3.48
N ALA A 185 12.91 13.13 3.01
CA ALA A 185 13.27 14.17 2.05
C ALA A 185 13.16 13.65 0.59
N ALA A 186 13.49 12.38 0.34
CA ALA A 186 13.42 11.78 -0.99
C ALA A 186 12.34 10.69 -1.05
N VAL A 187 11.49 10.72 -2.07
CA VAL A 187 10.51 9.67 -2.38
C VAL A 187 11.22 8.40 -2.84
N PHE A 188 12.35 8.58 -3.53
CA PHE A 188 13.20 7.52 -4.06
C PHE A 188 14.62 7.67 -3.52
N ALA A 189 15.04 6.75 -2.64
CA ALA A 189 16.40 6.72 -2.09
C ALA A 189 17.45 6.23 -3.11
N ASN A 190 16.99 5.57 -4.18
CA ASN A 190 17.77 4.99 -5.26
C ASN A 190 17.89 5.91 -6.48
N LEU A 191 17.55 7.21 -6.34
CA LEU A 191 17.66 8.20 -7.40
C LEU A 191 19.11 8.65 -7.60
N GLN A 192 19.53 8.72 -8.86
CA GLN A 192 20.85 9.21 -9.29
C GLN A 192 20.65 10.24 -10.39
N LEU A 193 21.18 11.45 -10.20
CA LEU A 193 21.23 12.48 -11.24
C LEU A 193 22.61 12.42 -11.88
N ARG A 194 22.69 12.08 -13.16
CA ARG A 194 23.94 12.07 -13.92
C ARG A 194 23.66 12.12 -15.41
N ALA A 195 24.61 12.65 -16.16
CA ALA A 195 24.55 12.59 -17.62
C ALA A 195 24.53 11.14 -18.12
N VAL A 196 23.71 10.87 -19.13
CA VAL A 196 23.56 9.56 -19.77
C VAL A 196 24.07 9.68 -21.21
N PRO A 197 25.26 9.15 -21.51
CA PRO A 197 25.81 9.22 -22.88
C PRO A 197 24.98 8.41 -23.88
N ASP A 198 24.96 8.85 -25.12
CA ASP A 198 24.19 8.19 -26.19
C ASP A 198 24.58 6.72 -26.37
N ASP A 199 25.87 6.39 -26.25
CA ASP A 199 26.38 5.01 -26.34
C ASP A 199 25.87 4.11 -25.17
N GLU A 200 25.49 4.69 -24.05
CA GLU A 200 24.80 3.97 -22.97
C GLU A 200 23.35 3.67 -23.36
N LEU A 201 22.65 4.63 -24.00
CA LEU A 201 21.26 4.45 -24.43
C LEU A 201 21.14 3.42 -25.55
N GLU A 202 22.09 3.34 -26.47
CA GLU A 202 22.14 2.36 -27.56
C GLU A 202 22.19 0.90 -27.08
N ARG A 203 22.53 0.65 -25.80
CA ARG A 203 22.59 -0.69 -25.20
C ARG A 203 21.24 -1.22 -24.74
N TYR A 204 20.21 -0.39 -24.76
CA TYR A 204 18.86 -0.78 -24.35
C TYR A 204 18.03 -1.20 -25.56
N ASP A 205 17.47 -2.40 -25.48
CA ASP A 205 16.65 -2.97 -26.56
C ASP A 205 15.32 -2.26 -26.77
N ARG A 206 14.90 -1.42 -25.82
CA ARG A 206 13.57 -0.81 -25.85
C ARG A 206 13.50 0.49 -25.06
N VAL A 207 12.83 1.48 -25.69
CA VAL A 207 12.43 2.73 -25.05
C VAL A 207 10.95 2.69 -24.69
N TYR A 208 10.64 3.22 -23.53
CA TYR A 208 9.29 3.39 -23.02
C TYR A 208 8.95 4.88 -22.97
N TYR A 209 7.77 5.22 -23.47
CA TYR A 209 7.30 6.60 -23.52
C TYR A 209 6.09 6.76 -22.62
N GLY A 210 6.11 7.77 -21.74
CA GLY A 210 5.05 8.10 -20.80
C GLY A 210 4.49 9.49 -20.98
N VAL A 211 3.16 9.65 -20.86
CA VAL A 211 2.51 10.97 -20.81
C VAL A 211 1.55 11.02 -19.65
N ASP A 212 1.63 12.10 -18.89
CA ASP A 212 0.62 12.52 -17.94
C ASP A 212 -0.10 13.76 -18.48
N TRP A 213 -1.45 13.68 -18.49
CA TRP A 213 -2.27 14.75 -19.03
C TRP A 213 -2.41 15.88 -18.01
N GLY A 214 -2.25 17.08 -18.48
CA GLY A 214 -2.44 18.29 -17.69
C GLY A 214 -2.65 19.51 -18.58
N TRP A 215 -3.19 20.57 -17.96
CA TRP A 215 -3.42 21.83 -18.67
C TRP A 215 -2.87 23.03 -17.87
N TYR A 216 -3.45 23.30 -16.71
CA TYR A 216 -3.05 24.35 -15.76
C TYR A 216 -3.95 24.25 -14.49
N PRO A 217 -3.39 24.37 -13.28
CA PRO A 217 -1.98 24.57 -12.92
C PRO A 217 -1.09 23.34 -13.05
N ASP A 218 -1.70 22.16 -13.20
CA ASP A 218 -0.99 20.91 -13.39
C ASP A 218 -0.54 20.80 -14.86
N PRO A 219 0.78 20.72 -15.15
CA PRO A 219 1.28 20.71 -16.51
C PRO A 219 1.06 19.37 -17.18
N TRP A 220 0.91 19.36 -18.49
CA TRP A 220 1.16 18.20 -19.31
C TRP A 220 2.64 17.81 -19.21
N ALA A 221 2.92 16.52 -19.01
CA ALA A 221 4.26 16.01 -18.84
C ALA A 221 4.51 14.77 -19.70
N TYR A 222 5.71 14.69 -20.27
CA TYR A 222 6.22 13.56 -21.05
C TYR A 222 7.57 13.13 -20.50
N ASN A 223 7.85 11.83 -20.56
CA ASN A 223 9.18 11.28 -20.38
C ASN A 223 9.46 10.10 -21.32
N ALA A 224 10.75 9.89 -21.63
CA ALA A 224 11.26 8.70 -22.26
C ALA A 224 12.22 7.98 -21.30
N ALA A 225 12.11 6.67 -21.23
CA ALA A 225 12.90 5.86 -20.31
C ALA A 225 13.31 4.54 -20.95
N ALA A 226 14.45 4.01 -20.51
CA ALA A 226 14.93 2.67 -20.82
C ALA A 226 15.03 1.86 -19.51
N TYR A 227 14.84 0.55 -19.59
CA TYR A 227 14.85 -0.31 -18.41
C TYR A 227 15.72 -1.56 -18.63
N ASP A 228 16.75 -1.71 -17.78
CA ASP A 228 17.55 -2.93 -17.68
C ASP A 228 16.93 -3.85 -16.62
N ALA A 229 16.26 -4.89 -17.08
CA ALA A 229 15.61 -5.85 -16.20
C ALA A 229 16.61 -6.71 -15.38
N ALA A 230 17.79 -7.00 -15.94
CA ALA A 230 18.80 -7.82 -15.29
C ALA A 230 19.48 -7.06 -14.14
N ARG A 231 19.74 -5.78 -14.33
CA ARG A 231 20.35 -4.91 -13.32
C ARG A 231 19.32 -4.19 -12.46
N ARG A 232 18.03 -4.22 -12.85
CA ARG A 232 16.93 -3.46 -12.23
C ARG A 232 17.22 -1.96 -12.20
N VAL A 233 17.68 -1.41 -13.30
CA VAL A 233 18.01 0.01 -13.47
C VAL A 233 17.03 0.64 -14.46
N LEU A 234 16.39 1.73 -14.05
CA LEU A 234 15.57 2.59 -14.90
C LEU A 234 16.38 3.84 -15.24
N VAL A 235 16.44 4.18 -16.51
CA VAL A 235 17.11 5.40 -17.00
C VAL A 235 16.05 6.27 -17.66
N ILE A 236 15.83 7.48 -17.13
CA ILE A 236 14.97 8.52 -17.71
C ILE A 236 15.90 9.52 -18.37
N PHE A 237 15.81 9.62 -19.69
CA PHE A 237 16.78 10.37 -20.48
C PHE A 237 16.19 11.48 -21.33
N ASP A 238 14.86 11.58 -21.42
CA ASP A 238 14.20 12.71 -22.07
C ASP A 238 12.94 13.08 -21.31
N GLU A 239 12.71 14.38 -21.12
CA GLU A 239 11.52 14.91 -20.47
C GLU A 239 11.04 16.18 -21.15
N LEU A 240 9.75 16.44 -21.08
CA LEU A 240 9.12 17.65 -21.55
C LEU A 240 7.88 17.97 -20.73
N THR A 241 7.79 19.22 -20.28
CA THR A 241 6.59 19.72 -19.62
C THR A 241 6.04 20.94 -20.36
N ARG A 242 4.71 21.06 -20.44
CA ARG A 242 4.01 22.18 -21.07
C ARG A 242 2.74 22.52 -20.32
N ASN A 243 2.41 23.80 -20.30
CA ASN A 243 1.14 24.31 -19.79
C ASN A 243 0.32 24.89 -20.93
N ARG A 244 -1.01 24.71 -20.88
CA ARG A 244 -1.95 25.30 -21.83
C ARG A 244 -1.63 25.02 -23.30
N THR A 245 -1.09 23.84 -23.60
CA THR A 245 -0.68 23.44 -24.94
C THR A 245 -1.64 22.38 -25.48
N PRO A 246 -2.24 22.59 -26.67
CA PRO A 246 -3.19 21.65 -27.25
C PRO A 246 -2.55 20.30 -27.59
N ASN A 247 -3.34 19.21 -27.56
CA ASN A 247 -2.89 17.85 -27.86
C ASN A 247 -2.18 17.71 -29.22
N ARG A 248 -2.63 18.44 -30.23
CA ARG A 248 -2.00 18.43 -31.55
C ARG A 248 -0.55 18.93 -31.50
N GLU A 249 -0.33 20.05 -30.81
CA GLU A 249 0.99 20.66 -30.69
C GLU A 249 1.93 19.78 -29.87
N THR A 250 1.45 19.20 -28.76
CA THR A 250 2.26 18.26 -27.96
C THR A 250 2.57 16.99 -28.75
N ALA A 251 1.64 16.48 -29.58
CA ALA A 251 1.90 15.33 -30.44
C ALA A 251 2.98 15.64 -31.50
N GLU A 252 2.92 16.81 -32.13
CA GLU A 252 3.94 17.27 -33.11
C GLU A 252 5.32 17.39 -32.44
N LEU A 253 5.40 17.92 -31.21
CA LEU A 253 6.64 18.00 -30.44
C LEU A 253 7.24 16.63 -30.15
N LEU A 254 6.38 15.64 -29.78
CA LEU A 254 6.83 14.28 -29.49
C LEU A 254 7.26 13.52 -30.73
N LEU A 255 6.56 13.68 -31.86
CA LEU A 255 6.98 13.11 -33.15
C LEU A 255 8.35 13.64 -33.58
N ALA A 256 8.58 14.94 -33.41
CA ALA A 256 9.89 15.55 -33.72
C ALA A 256 11.05 15.01 -32.85
N ARG A 257 10.72 14.47 -31.66
CA ARG A 257 11.68 13.81 -30.74
C ARG A 257 11.81 12.29 -30.98
N GLY A 258 11.12 11.75 -31.99
CA GLY A 258 11.14 10.32 -32.28
C GLY A 258 10.33 9.46 -31.31
N ALA A 259 9.47 10.06 -30.51
CA ALA A 259 8.60 9.28 -29.62
C ALA A 259 7.66 8.38 -30.43
N GLY A 260 7.45 7.16 -29.94
CA GLY A 260 6.60 6.17 -30.60
C GLY A 260 7.31 5.28 -31.64
N THR A 261 8.61 5.46 -31.91
CA THR A 261 9.38 4.64 -32.84
C THR A 261 9.60 3.22 -32.34
N ASP A 262 9.88 3.05 -31.05
CA ASP A 262 10.15 1.74 -30.41
C ASP A 262 8.92 1.12 -29.76
N GLY A 263 7.75 1.72 -29.95
CA GLY A 263 6.49 1.22 -29.39
C GLY A 263 5.52 2.33 -29.02
N PRO A 264 4.29 1.98 -28.66
CA PRO A 264 3.28 2.98 -28.36
C PRO A 264 3.60 3.72 -27.06
N LEU A 265 3.30 5.01 -27.08
CA LEU A 265 3.28 5.88 -25.92
C LEU A 265 2.17 5.42 -24.96
N THR A 266 2.49 5.35 -23.68
CA THR A 266 1.52 5.03 -22.64
C THR A 266 1.11 6.32 -21.92
N ALA A 267 -0.18 6.67 -21.99
CA ALA A 267 -0.71 7.88 -21.39
C ALA A 267 -1.67 7.57 -20.24
N ASP A 268 -1.88 8.53 -19.33
CA ASP A 268 -2.87 8.38 -18.29
C ASP A 268 -4.25 8.02 -18.88
N ALA A 269 -4.94 7.08 -18.23
CA ALA A 269 -6.23 6.56 -18.66
C ALA A 269 -7.41 7.52 -18.42
N ALA A 270 -7.21 8.63 -17.71
CA ALA A 270 -8.26 9.59 -17.38
C ALA A 270 -8.82 10.31 -18.61
N GLU A 271 -8.03 10.42 -19.69
CA GLU A 271 -8.42 11.15 -20.91
C GLU A 271 -8.37 10.31 -22.21
N PRO A 272 -9.35 9.42 -22.45
CA PRO A 272 -9.37 8.59 -23.66
C PRO A 272 -9.41 9.41 -24.97
N LYS A 273 -10.01 10.61 -24.91
CA LYS A 273 -10.08 11.52 -26.06
C LYS A 273 -8.69 12.04 -26.45
N SER A 274 -7.88 12.42 -25.49
CA SER A 274 -6.51 12.88 -25.73
C SER A 274 -5.64 11.79 -26.35
N CYS A 275 -5.82 10.52 -25.94
CA CYS A 275 -5.18 9.38 -26.63
C CYS A 275 -5.64 9.23 -28.10
N ALA A 276 -6.93 9.52 -28.38
CA ALA A 276 -7.44 9.47 -29.75
C ALA A 276 -6.87 10.61 -30.62
N ASP A 277 -6.74 11.81 -30.04
CA ASP A 277 -6.12 12.96 -30.72
C ASP A 277 -4.67 12.66 -31.12
N TYR A 278 -3.89 12.02 -30.25
CA TYR A 278 -2.51 11.61 -30.53
C TYR A 278 -2.44 10.60 -31.68
N ARG A 279 -3.30 9.58 -31.67
CA ARG A 279 -3.38 8.61 -32.76
C ARG A 279 -3.76 9.28 -34.08
N ALA A 280 -4.68 10.23 -34.05
CA ALA A 280 -5.07 10.99 -35.24
C ALA A 280 -3.90 11.87 -35.80
N ALA A 281 -3.00 12.34 -34.91
CA ALA A 281 -1.80 13.04 -35.28
C ALA A 281 -0.65 12.11 -35.75
N GLY A 282 -0.86 10.80 -35.78
CA GLY A 282 0.14 9.82 -36.22
C GLY A 282 1.05 9.29 -35.08
N LEU A 283 0.82 9.66 -33.82
CA LEU A 283 1.60 9.20 -32.68
C LEU A 283 0.90 7.99 -32.02
N PRO A 284 1.49 6.78 -32.07
CA PRO A 284 0.90 5.61 -31.45
C PRO A 284 0.74 5.82 -29.94
N CYS A 285 -0.50 5.80 -29.45
CA CYS A 285 -0.82 6.07 -28.04
C CYS A 285 -1.82 5.06 -27.50
N ARG A 286 -1.59 4.59 -26.28
CA ARG A 286 -2.48 3.72 -25.52
C ARG A 286 -2.70 4.26 -24.12
N ALA A 287 -3.88 3.97 -23.56
CA ALA A 287 -4.15 4.27 -22.16
C ALA A 287 -3.41 3.31 -21.22
N ALA A 288 -2.93 3.81 -20.10
CA ALA A 288 -2.36 3.00 -19.03
C ALA A 288 -3.44 2.09 -18.43
N GLN A 289 -3.08 0.85 -18.13
CA GLN A 289 -3.93 -0.05 -17.38
C GLN A 289 -3.88 0.31 -15.89
N LYS A 290 -5.00 0.75 -15.34
CA LYS A 290 -5.12 1.11 -13.93
C LYS A 290 -6.05 0.11 -13.23
N GLY A 291 -5.68 -0.27 -12.00
CA GLY A 291 -6.48 -1.11 -11.11
C GLY A 291 -6.42 -0.58 -9.68
N PRO A 292 -7.25 -1.10 -8.77
CA PRO A 292 -7.15 -0.76 -7.35
C PRO A 292 -5.73 -1.02 -6.83
N GLY A 293 -5.09 0.01 -6.25
CA GLY A 293 -3.73 -0.11 -5.72
C GLY A 293 -2.60 0.06 -6.72
N SER A 294 -2.86 0.24 -8.03
CA SER A 294 -1.81 0.33 -9.08
C SER A 294 -0.77 1.42 -8.81
N VAL A 295 -1.16 2.58 -8.28
CA VAL A 295 -0.22 3.65 -7.92
C VAL A 295 0.73 3.19 -6.81
N ARG A 296 0.21 2.54 -5.77
CA ARG A 296 1.02 2.02 -4.66
C ARG A 296 1.99 0.93 -5.14
N GLU A 297 1.54 0.05 -6.01
CA GLU A 297 2.38 -1.01 -6.60
C GLU A 297 3.47 -0.43 -7.49
N SER A 298 3.15 0.55 -8.33
CA SER A 298 4.13 1.25 -9.16
C SER A 298 5.19 1.97 -8.33
N MET A 299 4.77 2.64 -7.24
CA MET A 299 5.71 3.30 -6.33
C MET A 299 6.63 2.29 -5.63
N LYS A 300 6.09 1.16 -5.16
CA LYS A 300 6.90 0.07 -4.59
C LYS A 300 7.89 -0.50 -5.60
N TRP A 301 7.45 -0.69 -6.84
CA TRP A 301 8.32 -1.19 -7.90
C TRP A 301 9.49 -0.23 -8.15
N LEU A 302 9.24 1.08 -8.28
CA LEU A 302 10.28 2.09 -8.45
C LEU A 302 11.24 2.14 -7.26
N GLN A 303 10.72 2.10 -6.03
CA GLN A 303 11.54 2.07 -4.81
C GLN A 303 12.39 0.81 -4.69
N GLY A 304 11.92 -0.31 -5.25
CA GLY A 304 12.63 -1.58 -5.27
C GLY A 304 13.69 -1.70 -6.35
N LEU A 305 13.83 -0.74 -7.27
CA LEU A 305 14.89 -0.77 -8.29
C LEU A 305 16.27 -0.58 -7.65
N ALA A 306 17.31 -1.11 -8.31
CA ALA A 306 18.69 -0.89 -7.89
C ALA A 306 19.10 0.58 -8.08
N ALA A 307 18.63 1.22 -9.16
CA ALA A 307 18.81 2.65 -9.40
C ALA A 307 17.71 3.19 -10.33
N ILE A 308 17.37 4.47 -10.11
CA ILE A 308 16.64 5.32 -11.05
C ILE A 308 17.61 6.44 -11.45
N ILE A 309 18.03 6.43 -12.70
CA ILE A 309 18.96 7.42 -13.25
C ILE A 309 18.14 8.44 -14.02
N ILE A 310 18.39 9.71 -13.79
CA ILE A 310 17.80 10.84 -14.53
C ILE A 310 18.95 11.64 -15.15
N ASP A 311 18.84 11.87 -16.47
CA ASP A 311 19.78 12.65 -17.23
C ASP A 311 19.65 14.16 -16.97
#